data_9af37cd0b32f5565777643b40b5eec3e
#
_entry.id   9af37cd0b32f5565777643b40b5eec3e
#
_cell.length_a   1.000
_cell.length_b   1.000
_cell.length_c   1.000
_cell.angle_alpha   90.00
_cell.angle_beta   90.00
_cell.angle_gamma   90.00
#
_symmetry.space_group_name_H-M   'P 1'
#
loop_
_entity.id
_entity.type
_entity.pdbx_description
1 polymer ?
#
loop_
_entity_poly.entity_id
_entity_poly.type
_entity_poly.pdbx_seq_one_letter_code
_entity_poly.pdbx_strand_id
1 'polypeptide(L)'
;FRSSLSIAKYLGLNTDLTRAIAMGHDLGHAPFGHEGEVELTKIRKELGMDAFWHERNSLRIIEDIELLEDNNKNYQNLNLTYAVRDGIISHCGEVDENGIMPRKEKIDLDTFETSGQYQAYTWEGCVVKIADKIAYLGRDIEDAIRMEFIEESDIKELMEISRLYKEKTINTTVIIHNFITSICENSSPEAGIRLSDEHNAMLNAIKDFNYRTIYKNPKFNVYRNYAALIIRSIYDTLMESYDDKDGLNTIYNLMARKKTYPNLISNFVKHLLIYSETPSDIYTDVYLSLYPYALN
;
A
#
# COMPACT_ATOMS: atom_id res chain seq x y z
N PHE A 1 -7.14 -6.11 -7.71
CA PHE A 1 -6.69 -6.49 -9.06
C PHE A 1 -7.82 -6.95 -9.98
N ARG A 2 -8.53 -8.09 -9.69
CA ARG A 2 -9.61 -8.60 -10.57
C ARG A 2 -10.78 -7.63 -10.67
N SER A 3 -11.17 -7.01 -9.57
CA SER A 3 -12.27 -6.03 -9.51
C SER A 3 -11.99 -4.81 -10.39
N SER A 4 -10.80 -4.23 -10.28
CA SER A 4 -10.41 -3.06 -11.07
C SER A 4 -10.39 -3.37 -12.58
N LEU A 5 -9.90 -4.55 -12.97
CA LEU A 5 -9.93 -4.97 -14.39
C LEU A 5 -11.34 -5.16 -14.92
N SER A 6 -12.26 -5.71 -14.12
CA SER A 6 -13.65 -5.89 -14.53
C SER A 6 -14.34 -4.55 -14.76
N ILE A 7 -14.16 -3.61 -13.85
CA ILE A 7 -14.69 -2.24 -13.98
C ILE A 7 -14.09 -1.54 -15.20
N ALA A 8 -12.76 -1.55 -15.34
CA ALA A 8 -12.08 -0.90 -16.46
C ALA A 8 -12.54 -1.45 -17.81
N LYS A 9 -12.66 -2.78 -17.93
CA LYS A 9 -13.15 -3.42 -19.14
C LYS A 9 -14.59 -3.02 -19.49
N TYR A 10 -15.47 -2.97 -18.50
CA TYR A 10 -16.87 -2.57 -18.70
C TYR A 10 -16.98 -1.11 -19.15
N LEU A 11 -16.20 -0.22 -18.53
CA LEU A 11 -16.18 1.21 -18.84
C LEU A 11 -15.39 1.56 -20.12
N GLY A 12 -14.78 0.59 -20.79
CA GLY A 12 -14.00 0.82 -22.00
C GLY A 12 -12.65 1.51 -21.76
N LEU A 13 -12.12 1.43 -20.55
CA LEU A 13 -10.84 1.99 -20.15
C LEU A 13 -9.65 1.07 -20.53
N ASN A 14 -8.45 1.59 -20.43
CA ASN A 14 -7.24 0.83 -20.73
C ASN A 14 -6.95 -0.22 -19.66
N THR A 15 -7.22 -1.49 -19.98
CA THR A 15 -7.05 -2.61 -19.04
C THR A 15 -5.58 -2.90 -18.70
N ASP A 16 -4.64 -2.60 -19.59
CA ASP A 16 -3.21 -2.82 -19.33
C ASP A 16 -2.66 -1.76 -18.39
N LEU A 17 -3.08 -0.49 -18.54
CA LEU A 17 -2.77 0.56 -17.57
C LEU A 17 -3.37 0.24 -16.20
N THR A 18 -4.66 -0.14 -16.17
CA THR A 18 -5.33 -0.54 -14.91
C THR A 18 -4.60 -1.70 -14.24
N ARG A 19 -4.15 -2.69 -15.03
CA ARG A 19 -3.40 -3.84 -14.54
C ARG A 19 -2.07 -3.42 -13.91
N ALA A 20 -1.31 -2.57 -14.60
CA ALA A 20 -0.01 -2.11 -14.13
C ALA A 20 -0.14 -1.34 -12.82
N ILE A 21 -1.10 -0.40 -12.71
CA ILE A 21 -1.39 0.33 -11.47
C ILE A 21 -1.79 -0.65 -10.36
N ALA A 22 -2.75 -1.54 -10.63
CA ALA A 22 -3.26 -2.48 -9.63
C ALA A 22 -2.24 -3.57 -9.20
N MET A 23 -1.18 -3.79 -9.96
CA MET A 23 -0.08 -4.66 -9.54
C MET A 23 0.93 -3.93 -8.66
N GLY A 24 1.12 -2.65 -8.88
CA GLY A 24 2.14 -1.85 -8.21
C GLY A 24 1.66 -1.12 -6.95
N HIS A 25 0.35 -0.91 -6.79
CA HIS A 25 -0.18 0.02 -5.78
C HIS A 25 0.25 -0.32 -4.34
N ASP A 26 0.29 -1.60 -3.98
CA ASP A 26 0.54 -2.10 -2.63
C ASP A 26 1.95 -2.67 -2.38
N LEU A 27 2.87 -2.54 -3.33
CA LEU A 27 4.24 -3.08 -3.18
C LEU A 27 4.99 -2.47 -2.00
N GLY A 28 4.64 -1.25 -1.61
CA GLY A 28 5.27 -0.49 -0.55
C GLY A 28 4.71 -0.74 0.85
N HIS A 29 3.75 -1.63 1.02
CA HIS A 29 3.22 -1.92 2.34
C HIS A 29 4.29 -2.35 3.34
N ALA A 30 4.21 -1.80 4.54
CA ALA A 30 5.06 -2.21 5.64
C ALA A 30 4.78 -3.66 6.05
N PRO A 31 5.77 -4.38 6.60
CA PRO A 31 5.50 -5.60 7.33
C PRO A 31 4.43 -5.35 8.39
N PHE A 32 3.47 -6.26 8.53
CA PHE A 32 2.30 -6.14 9.41
C PHE A 32 1.27 -5.07 8.96
N GLY A 33 1.31 -4.64 7.68
CA GLY A 33 0.32 -3.71 7.12
C GLY A 33 0.33 -2.35 7.82
N HIS A 34 -0.84 -1.75 8.01
CA HIS A 34 -0.97 -0.42 8.62
C HIS A 34 -0.39 -0.30 10.03
N GLU A 35 -0.40 -1.37 10.82
CA GLU A 35 0.21 -1.33 12.16
C GLU A 35 1.75 -1.22 12.07
N GLY A 36 2.34 -1.82 11.04
CA GLY A 36 3.75 -1.63 10.71
C GLY A 36 4.06 -0.21 10.26
N GLU A 37 3.19 0.40 9.46
CA GLU A 37 3.32 1.80 9.05
C GLU A 37 3.30 2.75 10.24
N VAL A 38 2.43 2.49 11.21
CA VAL A 38 2.38 3.28 12.46
C VAL A 38 3.72 3.24 13.18
N GLU A 39 4.34 2.06 13.31
CA GLU A 39 5.63 1.94 13.99
C GLU A 39 6.79 2.53 13.17
N LEU A 40 6.82 2.30 11.86
CA LEU A 40 7.80 2.94 10.97
C LEU A 40 7.68 4.45 10.98
N THR A 41 6.46 4.99 11.04
CA THR A 41 6.23 6.44 11.19
C THR A 41 6.81 6.98 12.50
N LYS A 42 6.69 6.24 13.62
CA LYS A 42 7.31 6.65 14.89
C LYS A 42 8.84 6.69 14.77
N ILE A 43 9.43 5.62 14.23
CA ILE A 43 10.88 5.53 14.01
C ILE A 43 11.36 6.71 13.14
N ARG A 44 10.69 6.96 12.02
CA ARG A 44 11.05 8.06 11.12
C ARG A 44 10.97 9.43 11.80
N LYS A 45 9.92 9.67 12.61
CA LYS A 45 9.78 10.90 13.39
C LYS A 45 10.88 11.08 14.43
N GLU A 46 11.31 10.00 15.08
CA GLU A 46 12.45 10.02 16.01
C GLU A 46 13.75 10.44 15.29
N LEU A 47 13.87 10.13 14.00
CA LEU A 47 14.99 10.54 13.14
C LEU A 47 14.80 11.94 12.49
N GLY A 48 13.71 12.65 12.78
CA GLY A 48 13.40 13.93 12.15
C GLY A 48 12.95 13.84 10.70
N MET A 49 12.48 12.67 10.26
CA MET A 49 12.00 12.39 8.90
C MET A 49 10.47 12.48 8.82
N ASP A 50 9.96 12.63 7.61
CA ASP A 50 8.51 12.59 7.32
C ASP A 50 7.90 11.24 7.68
N ALA A 51 6.56 11.23 7.89
CA ALA A 51 5.83 10.01 8.16
C ALA A 51 6.02 8.97 7.04
N PHE A 52 6.02 7.69 7.41
CA PHE A 52 5.98 6.61 6.45
C PHE A 52 4.54 6.46 5.90
N TRP A 53 4.40 6.25 4.61
CA TRP A 53 3.16 5.86 3.95
C TRP A 53 3.45 5.00 2.73
N HIS A 54 2.65 3.94 2.55
CA HIS A 54 3.00 2.84 1.65
C HIS A 54 2.93 3.23 0.17
N GLU A 55 2.10 4.18 -0.22
CA GLU A 55 1.97 4.60 -1.62
C GLU A 55 3.27 5.23 -2.14
N ARG A 56 3.89 6.11 -1.33
CA ARG A 56 5.20 6.67 -1.66
C ARG A 56 6.29 5.60 -1.62
N ASN A 57 6.19 4.68 -0.68
CA ASN A 57 7.11 3.56 -0.62
C ASN A 57 6.92 2.59 -1.79
N SER A 58 5.68 2.40 -2.29
CA SER A 58 5.41 1.64 -3.53
C SER A 58 6.12 2.26 -4.72
N LEU A 59 6.05 3.59 -4.85
CA LEU A 59 6.76 4.30 -5.89
C LEU A 59 8.28 4.13 -5.77
N ARG A 60 8.84 4.27 -4.55
CA ARG A 60 10.25 4.04 -4.27
C ARG A 60 10.69 2.62 -4.63
N ILE A 61 9.90 1.60 -4.30
CA ILE A 61 10.23 0.21 -4.62
C ILE A 61 10.38 0.02 -6.13
N ILE A 62 9.44 0.52 -6.92
CA ILE A 62 9.47 0.34 -8.38
C ILE A 62 10.49 1.22 -9.11
N GLU A 63 10.93 2.31 -8.49
CA GLU A 63 11.89 3.26 -9.08
C GLU A 63 13.32 2.99 -8.64
N ASP A 64 13.51 2.64 -7.37
CA ASP A 64 14.83 2.63 -6.74
C ASP A 64 15.27 1.24 -6.29
N ILE A 65 14.38 0.31 -6.00
CA ILE A 65 14.69 -0.96 -5.34
C ILE A 65 14.53 -2.16 -6.27
N GLU A 66 13.40 -2.27 -6.97
CA GLU A 66 13.14 -3.35 -7.92
C GLU A 66 13.68 -2.98 -9.30
N LEU A 67 14.83 -3.54 -9.62
CA LEU A 67 15.57 -3.16 -10.81
C LEU A 67 15.72 -4.34 -11.76
N LEU A 68 15.72 -4.04 -13.05
CA LEU A 68 15.89 -5.01 -14.12
C LEU A 68 17.32 -5.00 -14.62
N GLU A 69 17.89 -6.19 -14.81
CA GLU A 69 19.17 -6.37 -15.47
C GLU A 69 18.99 -6.31 -16.99
N ASP A 70 19.72 -5.42 -17.65
CA ASP A 70 19.78 -5.33 -19.11
C ASP A 70 20.74 -6.39 -19.71
N ASN A 71 20.80 -6.46 -21.04
CA ASN A 71 21.66 -7.41 -21.74
C ASN A 71 23.18 -7.19 -21.48
N ASN A 72 23.57 -6.03 -20.97
CA ASN A 72 24.94 -5.68 -20.61
C ASN A 72 25.22 -5.88 -19.11
N LYS A 73 24.29 -6.46 -18.38
CA LYS A 73 24.31 -6.62 -16.93
C LYS A 73 24.28 -5.31 -16.14
N ASN A 74 23.77 -4.24 -16.75
CA ASN A 74 23.48 -3.01 -16.02
C ASN A 74 22.07 -3.11 -15.40
N TYR A 75 21.94 -2.61 -14.20
CA TYR A 75 20.65 -2.55 -13.52
C TYR A 75 19.97 -1.22 -13.78
N GLN A 76 18.70 -1.27 -14.14
CA GLN A 76 17.89 -0.08 -14.45
C GLN A 76 16.54 -0.20 -13.76
N ASN A 77 15.93 0.92 -13.40
CA ASN A 77 14.57 0.91 -12.88
C ASN A 77 13.58 0.41 -13.95
N LEU A 78 12.36 0.12 -13.53
CA LEU A 78 11.32 -0.41 -14.43
C LEU A 78 10.89 0.58 -15.52
N ASN A 79 11.36 1.83 -15.49
CA ASN A 79 11.04 2.91 -16.42
C ASN A 79 9.53 3.00 -16.70
N LEU A 80 8.72 2.95 -15.66
CA LEU A 80 7.27 2.97 -15.77
C LEU A 80 6.79 4.35 -16.22
N THR A 81 5.72 4.34 -17.00
CA THR A 81 5.11 5.58 -17.49
C THR A 81 4.58 6.43 -16.33
N TYR A 82 4.48 7.74 -16.54
CA TYR A 82 3.88 8.67 -15.59
C TYR A 82 2.50 8.19 -15.11
N ALA A 83 1.65 7.72 -16.01
CA ALA A 83 0.30 7.29 -15.69
C ALA A 83 0.26 6.09 -14.70
N VAL A 84 1.22 5.17 -14.81
CA VAL A 84 1.35 4.04 -13.86
C VAL A 84 1.85 4.54 -12.51
N ARG A 85 2.91 5.34 -12.49
CA ARG A 85 3.50 5.91 -11.28
C ARG A 85 2.51 6.77 -10.51
N ASP A 86 1.80 7.62 -11.24
CA ASP A 86 0.75 8.46 -10.70
C ASP A 86 -0.41 7.66 -10.08
N GLY A 87 -0.90 6.66 -10.81
CA GLY A 87 -1.95 5.78 -10.30
C GLY A 87 -1.54 5.03 -9.03
N ILE A 88 -0.26 4.66 -8.91
CA ILE A 88 0.30 4.00 -7.72
C ILE A 88 0.31 4.95 -6.54
N ILE A 89 0.87 6.15 -6.65
CA ILE A 89 0.99 7.06 -5.50
C ILE A 89 -0.34 7.68 -5.07
N SER A 90 -1.33 7.73 -5.95
CA SER A 90 -2.64 8.38 -5.69
C SER A 90 -3.78 7.40 -5.38
N HIS A 91 -3.50 6.09 -5.22
CA HIS A 91 -4.56 5.10 -5.04
C HIS A 91 -5.28 5.18 -3.69
N CYS A 92 -4.61 5.62 -2.64
CA CYS A 92 -5.21 5.79 -1.32
C CYS A 92 -5.82 7.16 -1.09
N GLY A 93 -6.31 7.32 0.11
CA GLY A 93 -7.00 8.51 0.61
C GLY A 93 -8.50 8.30 0.67
N GLU A 94 -9.10 8.95 1.68
CA GLU A 94 -10.54 8.87 1.87
C GLU A 94 -11.27 9.45 0.66
N VAL A 95 -12.16 8.65 0.14
CA VAL A 95 -13.12 9.08 -0.89
C VAL A 95 -14.44 9.28 -0.16
N ASP A 96 -14.66 10.48 0.33
CA ASP A 96 -15.90 10.82 1.01
C ASP A 96 -17.01 11.18 0.00
N GLU A 97 -16.61 11.59 -1.20
CA GLU A 97 -17.53 11.93 -2.27
C GLU A 97 -17.78 10.73 -3.19
N ASN A 98 -19.05 10.55 -3.55
CA ASN A 98 -19.47 9.60 -4.56
C ASN A 98 -19.30 10.22 -5.96
N GLY A 99 -18.36 9.71 -6.74
CA GLY A 99 -18.04 10.26 -8.06
C GLY A 99 -16.61 10.77 -8.17
N ILE A 100 -15.65 9.83 -8.24
CA ILE A 100 -14.21 10.14 -8.34
C ILE A 100 -13.90 10.59 -9.75
N MET A 101 -13.34 11.79 -9.87
CA MET A 101 -12.88 12.37 -11.13
C MET A 101 -11.35 12.39 -11.18
N PRO A 102 -10.74 12.06 -12.32
CA PRO A 102 -9.30 12.27 -12.47
C PRO A 102 -8.98 13.76 -12.43
N ARG A 103 -7.83 14.11 -11.89
CA ARG A 103 -7.37 15.50 -11.95
C ARG A 103 -7.03 15.90 -13.39
N LYS A 104 -7.11 17.19 -13.69
CA LYS A 104 -6.96 17.72 -15.06
C LYS A 104 -5.50 17.89 -15.47
N GLU A 105 -4.61 18.12 -14.52
CA GLU A 105 -3.23 18.50 -14.79
C GLU A 105 -2.25 17.43 -14.25
N LYS A 106 -1.16 17.27 -14.98
CA LYS A 106 0.01 16.56 -14.49
C LYS A 106 0.68 17.39 -13.41
N ILE A 107 1.13 16.72 -12.36
CA ILE A 107 1.92 17.33 -11.29
C ILE A 107 3.23 16.56 -11.17
N ASP A 108 4.21 17.17 -10.55
CA ASP A 108 5.40 16.45 -10.12
C ASP A 108 5.01 15.51 -8.97
N LEU A 109 5.33 14.22 -9.10
CA LEU A 109 4.95 13.23 -8.09
C LEU A 109 5.72 13.40 -6.78
N ASP A 110 6.84 14.11 -6.80
CA ASP A 110 7.59 14.48 -5.60
C ASP A 110 6.87 15.54 -4.75
N THR A 111 5.86 16.21 -5.30
CA THR A 111 5.03 17.18 -4.57
C THR A 111 3.99 16.55 -3.63
N PHE A 112 3.85 15.22 -3.65
CA PHE A 112 3.01 14.55 -2.67
C PHE A 112 3.68 14.57 -1.29
N GLU A 113 3.03 15.20 -0.33
CA GLU A 113 3.48 15.29 1.06
C GLU A 113 2.75 14.29 1.95
N THR A 114 1.52 13.93 1.58
CA THR A 114 0.69 13.01 2.37
C THR A 114 -0.10 12.06 1.46
N SER A 115 -0.47 10.90 2.00
CA SER A 115 -1.39 9.97 1.36
C SER A 115 -2.72 10.66 1.00
N GLY A 116 -3.23 10.41 -0.20
CA GLY A 116 -4.52 10.92 -0.67
C GLY A 116 -4.59 12.40 -0.99
N GLN A 117 -3.46 13.12 -1.01
CA GLN A 117 -3.41 14.57 -1.26
C GLN A 117 -4.00 14.95 -2.62
N TYR A 118 -3.75 14.14 -3.64
CA TYR A 118 -4.26 14.37 -5.00
C TYR A 118 -4.99 13.14 -5.53
N GLN A 119 -6.02 13.37 -6.35
CA GLN A 119 -6.65 12.31 -7.12
C GLN A 119 -5.74 11.83 -8.25
N ALA A 120 -5.96 10.61 -8.73
CA ALA A 120 -5.26 10.08 -9.88
C ALA A 120 -5.48 10.96 -11.13
N TYR A 121 -4.48 11.00 -12.00
CA TYR A 121 -4.52 11.72 -13.28
C TYR A 121 -5.35 10.98 -14.34
N THR A 122 -5.54 9.68 -14.18
CA THR A 122 -6.24 8.82 -15.15
C THR A 122 -7.49 8.19 -14.55
N TRP A 123 -8.45 7.86 -15.40
CA TRP A 123 -9.65 7.10 -15.03
C TRP A 123 -9.29 5.73 -14.45
N GLU A 124 -8.26 5.10 -15.00
CA GLU A 124 -7.74 3.82 -14.52
C GLU A 124 -7.24 3.89 -13.08
N GLY A 125 -6.53 4.96 -12.74
CA GLY A 125 -6.11 5.22 -11.35
C GLY A 125 -7.31 5.41 -10.42
N CYS A 126 -8.34 6.15 -10.85
CA CYS A 126 -9.58 6.30 -10.10
C CYS A 126 -10.31 4.96 -9.89
N VAL A 127 -10.31 4.10 -10.92
CA VAL A 127 -10.90 2.75 -10.83
C VAL A 127 -10.11 1.88 -9.86
N VAL A 128 -8.79 1.91 -9.86
CA VAL A 128 -7.98 1.14 -8.90
C VAL A 128 -8.28 1.58 -7.48
N LYS A 129 -8.32 2.89 -7.22
CA LYS A 129 -8.65 3.47 -5.91
C LYS A 129 -9.98 2.97 -5.33
N ILE A 130 -11.05 3.02 -6.10
CA ILE A 130 -12.36 2.56 -5.61
C ILE A 130 -12.45 1.04 -5.49
N ALA A 131 -11.81 0.31 -6.41
CA ALA A 131 -11.80 -1.15 -6.40
C ALA A 131 -11.02 -1.71 -5.21
N ASP A 132 -9.93 -1.05 -4.82
CA ASP A 132 -9.17 -1.38 -3.62
C ASP A 132 -10.03 -1.18 -2.36
N LYS A 133 -10.65 -0.01 -2.22
CA LYS A 133 -11.56 0.31 -1.11
C LYS A 133 -12.65 -0.75 -0.92
N ILE A 134 -13.30 -1.16 -2.00
CA ILE A 134 -14.33 -2.21 -1.95
C ILE A 134 -13.74 -3.56 -1.54
N ALA A 135 -12.55 -3.89 -2.03
CA ALA A 135 -11.92 -5.19 -1.79
C ALA A 135 -11.53 -5.39 -0.32
N TYR A 136 -10.91 -4.39 0.32
CA TYR A 136 -10.48 -4.53 1.71
C TYR A 136 -11.69 -4.54 2.68
N LEU A 137 -12.73 -3.71 2.43
CA LEU A 137 -13.90 -3.67 3.33
C LEU A 137 -14.55 -5.04 3.49
N GLY A 138 -14.71 -5.78 2.39
CA GLY A 138 -15.28 -7.13 2.45
C GLY A 138 -14.32 -8.16 3.07
N ARG A 139 -13.04 -8.08 2.73
CA ARG A 139 -12.04 -9.04 3.22
C ARG A 139 -11.85 -8.95 4.72
N ASP A 140 -11.81 -7.73 5.25
CA ASP A 140 -11.62 -7.50 6.68
C ASP A 140 -12.75 -8.10 7.52
N ILE A 141 -13.98 -8.09 7.01
CA ILE A 141 -15.12 -8.77 7.66
C ILE A 141 -14.90 -10.30 7.72
N GLU A 142 -14.51 -10.91 6.58
CA GLU A 142 -14.24 -12.35 6.54
C GLU A 142 -13.13 -12.75 7.50
N ASP A 143 -12.05 -12.01 7.51
CA ASP A 143 -10.90 -12.27 8.37
C ASP A 143 -11.27 -12.04 9.85
N ALA A 144 -12.05 -11.00 10.17
CA ALA A 144 -12.51 -10.72 11.52
C ALA A 144 -13.47 -11.82 12.07
N ILE A 145 -14.34 -12.36 11.22
CA ILE A 145 -15.19 -13.53 11.59
C ILE A 145 -14.29 -14.74 11.83
N ARG A 146 -13.38 -15.05 10.93
CA ARG A 146 -12.48 -16.21 11.04
C ARG A 146 -11.57 -16.16 12.26
N MET A 147 -11.13 -14.96 12.64
CA MET A 147 -10.26 -14.74 13.79
C MET A 147 -11.03 -14.50 15.11
N GLU A 148 -12.35 -14.65 15.10
CA GLU A 148 -13.22 -14.45 16.27
C GLU A 148 -13.10 -13.04 16.89
N PHE A 149 -12.84 -12.03 16.07
CA PHE A 149 -12.88 -10.62 16.48
C PHE A 149 -14.31 -10.09 16.59
N ILE A 150 -15.21 -10.61 15.77
CA ILE A 150 -16.62 -10.23 15.65
C ILE A 150 -17.44 -11.14 16.55
N GLU A 151 -18.30 -10.54 17.36
CA GLU A 151 -19.24 -11.24 18.25
C GLU A 151 -20.58 -11.49 17.55
N GLU A 152 -21.45 -12.32 18.15
CA GLU A 152 -22.77 -12.63 17.58
C GLU A 152 -23.67 -11.39 17.43
N SER A 153 -23.54 -10.43 18.34
CA SER A 153 -24.22 -9.11 18.26
C SER A 153 -23.81 -8.32 17.04
N ASP A 154 -22.52 -8.32 16.73
CA ASP A 154 -21.95 -7.61 15.57
C ASP A 154 -22.40 -8.25 14.27
N ILE A 155 -22.49 -9.58 14.22
CA ILE A 155 -23.03 -10.30 13.08
C ILE A 155 -24.50 -9.91 12.83
N LYS A 156 -25.30 -9.75 13.90
CA LYS A 156 -26.69 -9.30 13.79
C LYS A 156 -26.76 -7.87 13.22
N GLU A 157 -25.92 -6.95 13.70
CA GLU A 157 -25.82 -5.58 13.14
C GLU A 157 -25.45 -5.60 11.65
N LEU A 158 -24.45 -6.41 11.28
CA LEU A 158 -24.05 -6.54 9.88
C LEU A 158 -25.17 -7.11 9.00
N MET A 159 -25.96 -8.08 9.55
CA MET A 159 -27.17 -8.58 8.89
C MET A 159 -28.25 -7.52 8.72
N GLU A 160 -28.40 -6.62 9.68
CA GLU A 160 -29.35 -5.50 9.58
C GLU A 160 -28.89 -4.51 8.51
N ILE A 161 -27.61 -4.16 8.47
CA ILE A 161 -27.04 -3.34 7.38
C ILE A 161 -27.33 -3.99 6.03
N SER A 162 -27.04 -5.27 5.84
CA SER A 162 -27.33 -5.96 4.58
C SER A 162 -28.81 -5.93 4.21
N ARG A 163 -29.73 -6.12 5.17
CA ARG A 163 -31.17 -6.09 4.91
C ARG A 163 -31.70 -4.71 4.53
N LEU A 164 -31.17 -3.66 5.17
CA LEU A 164 -31.51 -2.26 4.84
C LEU A 164 -31.22 -1.96 3.36
N TYR A 165 -30.19 -2.59 2.81
CA TYR A 165 -29.78 -2.44 1.41
C TYR A 165 -30.21 -3.62 0.53
N LYS A 166 -31.23 -4.40 0.95
CA LYS A 166 -31.86 -5.51 0.20
C LYS A 166 -30.93 -6.68 -0.10
N GLU A 167 -29.79 -6.77 0.56
CA GLU A 167 -28.91 -7.91 0.43
C GLU A 167 -29.47 -9.14 1.15
N LYS A 168 -29.47 -10.28 0.48
CA LYS A 168 -30.09 -11.52 1.00
C LYS A 168 -29.17 -12.27 1.96
N THR A 169 -27.87 -12.06 1.86
CA THR A 169 -26.86 -12.78 2.64
C THR A 169 -25.66 -11.90 2.92
N ILE A 170 -25.01 -12.11 4.07
CA ILE A 170 -23.67 -11.57 4.35
C ILE A 170 -22.66 -12.46 3.64
N ASN A 171 -22.59 -12.35 2.36
CA ASN A 171 -21.52 -12.95 1.58
C ASN A 171 -20.70 -11.80 0.98
N THR A 172 -19.49 -11.62 1.48
CA THR A 172 -18.61 -10.53 1.05
C THR A 172 -18.34 -10.58 -0.45
N THR A 173 -18.27 -11.77 -1.04
CA THR A 173 -18.17 -11.93 -2.49
C THR A 173 -19.37 -11.37 -3.23
N VAL A 174 -20.58 -11.56 -2.72
CA VAL A 174 -21.81 -10.99 -3.29
C VAL A 174 -21.84 -9.49 -3.11
N ILE A 175 -21.49 -8.98 -1.93
CA ILE A 175 -21.41 -7.54 -1.65
C ILE A 175 -20.42 -6.85 -2.59
N ILE A 176 -19.21 -7.41 -2.74
CA ILE A 176 -18.19 -6.91 -3.67
C ILE A 176 -18.70 -6.94 -5.12
N HIS A 177 -19.38 -8.02 -5.52
CA HIS A 177 -19.98 -8.13 -6.86
C HIS A 177 -21.01 -7.02 -7.11
N ASN A 178 -21.89 -6.77 -6.15
CA ASN A 178 -22.93 -5.76 -6.26
C ASN A 178 -22.34 -4.34 -6.32
N PHE A 179 -21.29 -4.06 -5.54
CA PHE A 179 -20.57 -2.78 -5.66
C PHE A 179 -19.92 -2.62 -7.04
N ILE A 180 -19.25 -3.65 -7.56
CA ILE A 180 -18.65 -3.63 -8.90
C ILE A 180 -19.72 -3.35 -9.96
N THR A 181 -20.85 -4.05 -9.90
CA THR A 181 -21.97 -3.86 -10.82
C THR A 181 -22.52 -2.44 -10.73
N SER A 182 -22.72 -1.96 -9.51
CA SER A 182 -23.19 -0.59 -9.27
C SER A 182 -22.24 0.46 -9.85
N ILE A 183 -20.91 0.30 -9.69
CA ILE A 183 -19.94 1.20 -10.34
C ILE A 183 -20.08 1.16 -11.86
N CYS A 184 -20.15 -0.03 -12.43
CA CYS A 184 -20.27 -0.19 -13.87
C CYS A 184 -21.52 0.52 -14.44
N GLU A 185 -22.64 0.44 -13.74
CA GLU A 185 -23.92 0.98 -14.20
C GLU A 185 -24.10 2.48 -13.95
N ASN A 186 -23.37 3.06 -12.97
CA ASN A 186 -23.60 4.45 -12.56
C ASN A 186 -22.45 5.40 -12.91
N SER A 187 -21.31 4.88 -13.39
CA SER A 187 -20.16 5.72 -13.76
C SER A 187 -20.30 6.28 -15.17
N SER A 188 -19.92 7.53 -15.34
CA SER A 188 -19.81 8.20 -16.64
C SER A 188 -18.73 9.28 -16.61
N PRO A 189 -18.31 9.82 -17.78
CA PRO A 189 -17.37 10.93 -17.81
C PRO A 189 -17.86 12.17 -17.04
N GLU A 190 -19.18 12.38 -16.96
CA GLU A 190 -19.82 13.52 -16.29
C GLU A 190 -20.00 13.27 -14.79
N ALA A 191 -20.31 12.03 -14.41
CA ALA A 191 -20.63 11.65 -13.03
C ALA A 191 -19.43 11.14 -12.25
N GLY A 192 -18.32 10.84 -12.93
CA GLY A 192 -17.14 10.21 -12.32
C GLY A 192 -17.31 8.70 -12.13
N ILE A 193 -16.31 8.10 -11.52
CA ILE A 193 -16.38 6.71 -11.07
C ILE A 193 -17.19 6.69 -9.78
N ARG A 194 -18.39 6.08 -9.81
CA ARG A 194 -19.32 6.17 -8.70
C ARG A 194 -20.20 4.94 -8.52
N LEU A 195 -20.66 4.77 -7.29
CA LEU A 195 -21.75 3.87 -6.93
C LEU A 195 -23.12 4.57 -7.12
N SER A 196 -24.18 3.80 -7.15
CA SER A 196 -25.52 4.36 -6.86
C SER A 196 -25.55 4.95 -5.45
N ASP A 197 -26.46 5.87 -5.18
CA ASP A 197 -26.53 6.50 -3.86
C ASP A 197 -26.85 5.47 -2.76
N GLU A 198 -27.67 4.44 -3.08
CA GLU A 198 -27.97 3.32 -2.18
C GLU A 198 -26.71 2.51 -1.84
N HIS A 199 -25.94 2.11 -2.87
CA HIS A 199 -24.69 1.34 -2.64
C HIS A 199 -23.58 2.17 -1.99
N ASN A 200 -23.52 3.46 -2.25
CA ASN A 200 -22.58 4.34 -1.56
C ASN A 200 -22.90 4.46 -0.07
N ALA A 201 -24.21 4.60 0.27
CA ALA A 201 -24.65 4.60 1.67
C ALA A 201 -24.34 3.27 2.37
N MET A 202 -24.52 2.13 1.69
CA MET A 202 -24.16 0.80 2.19
C MET A 202 -22.63 0.68 2.43
N LEU A 203 -21.82 1.15 1.46
CA LEU A 203 -20.35 1.14 1.59
C LEU A 203 -19.91 1.89 2.85
N ASN A 204 -20.49 3.07 3.08
CA ASN A 204 -20.18 3.89 4.25
C ASN A 204 -20.65 3.24 5.54
N ALA A 205 -21.80 2.59 5.57
CA ALA A 205 -22.29 1.84 6.73
C ALA A 205 -21.35 0.67 7.06
N ILE A 206 -20.89 -0.07 6.07
CA ILE A 206 -19.90 -1.16 6.25
C ILE A 206 -18.56 -0.60 6.74
N LYS A 207 -18.10 0.52 6.18
CA LYS A 207 -16.87 1.21 6.61
C LYS A 207 -16.96 1.59 8.09
N ASP A 208 -18.04 2.21 8.52
CA ASP A 208 -18.26 2.61 9.90
C ASP A 208 -18.34 1.40 10.83
N PHE A 209 -18.97 0.33 10.39
CA PHE A 209 -19.00 -0.94 11.11
C PHE A 209 -17.58 -1.51 11.30
N ASN A 210 -16.80 -1.65 10.22
CA ASN A 210 -15.41 -2.16 10.28
C ASN A 210 -14.55 -1.31 11.22
N TYR A 211 -14.69 0.01 11.13
CA TYR A 211 -13.92 0.93 11.97
C TYR A 211 -14.17 0.74 13.47
N ARG A 212 -15.45 0.61 13.85
CA ARG A 212 -15.82 0.41 15.27
C ARG A 212 -15.51 -1.00 15.76
N THR A 213 -15.84 -1.99 14.98
CA THR A 213 -15.88 -3.39 15.41
C THR A 213 -14.54 -4.10 15.18
N ILE A 214 -13.81 -3.76 14.13
CA ILE A 214 -12.55 -4.39 13.76
C ILE A 214 -11.37 -3.51 14.17
N TYR A 215 -11.22 -2.34 13.55
CA TYR A 215 -9.99 -1.55 13.70
C TYR A 215 -9.81 -0.92 15.08
N LYS A 216 -10.91 -0.63 15.79
CA LYS A 216 -10.87 -0.17 17.20
C LYS A 216 -11.00 -1.28 18.22
N ASN A 217 -11.08 -2.55 17.81
CA ASN A 217 -11.26 -3.65 18.73
C ASN A 217 -10.04 -3.80 19.68
N PRO A 218 -10.24 -3.86 21.02
CA PRO A 218 -9.14 -4.02 21.95
C PRO A 218 -8.32 -5.31 21.74
N LYS A 219 -8.92 -6.37 21.21
CA LYS A 219 -8.23 -7.62 20.87
C LYS A 219 -7.08 -7.36 19.89
N PHE A 220 -7.19 -6.33 19.04
CA PHE A 220 -6.18 -5.96 18.08
C PHE A 220 -4.91 -5.37 18.73
N ASN A 221 -4.98 -4.91 19.97
CA ASN A 221 -3.83 -4.35 20.69
C ASN A 221 -2.69 -5.36 20.87
N VAL A 222 -3.00 -6.64 21.01
CA VAL A 222 -1.96 -7.70 21.09
C VAL A 222 -1.17 -7.76 19.80
N TYR A 223 -1.86 -7.74 18.67
CA TYR A 223 -1.21 -7.72 17.34
C TYR A 223 -0.39 -6.44 17.12
N ARG A 224 -0.94 -5.28 17.47
CA ARG A 224 -0.23 -3.98 17.40
C ARG A 224 1.07 -4.00 18.17
N ASN A 225 1.01 -4.44 19.42
CA ASN A 225 2.18 -4.52 20.28
C ASN A 225 3.22 -5.50 19.75
N TYR A 226 2.77 -6.62 19.18
CA TYR A 226 3.64 -7.61 18.57
C TYR A 226 4.32 -7.04 17.32
N ALA A 227 3.59 -6.40 16.41
CA ALA A 227 4.12 -5.77 15.22
C ALA A 227 5.16 -4.69 15.57
N ALA A 228 4.81 -3.80 16.51
CA ALA A 228 5.71 -2.76 17.00
C ALA A 228 6.99 -3.35 17.62
N LEU A 229 6.85 -4.39 18.46
CA LEU A 229 8.01 -5.06 19.07
C LEU A 229 8.96 -5.64 18.01
N ILE A 230 8.44 -6.33 17.01
CA ILE A 230 9.28 -6.95 15.98
C ILE A 230 9.98 -5.89 15.14
N ILE A 231 9.25 -4.89 14.64
CA ILE A 231 9.84 -3.82 13.81
C ILE A 231 10.90 -3.06 14.59
N ARG A 232 10.58 -2.64 15.84
CA ARG A 232 11.51 -1.91 16.70
C ARG A 232 12.76 -2.75 17.01
N SER A 233 12.59 -4.03 17.35
CA SER A 233 13.73 -4.91 17.65
C SER A 233 14.66 -5.11 16.45
N ILE A 234 14.10 -5.23 15.24
CA ILE A 234 14.92 -5.32 14.02
C ILE A 234 15.66 -4.01 13.78
N TYR A 235 14.95 -2.88 13.86
CA TYR A 235 15.54 -1.55 13.69
C TYR A 235 16.67 -1.31 14.69
N ASP A 236 16.43 -1.50 15.97
CA ASP A 236 17.43 -1.28 17.03
C ASP A 236 18.65 -2.20 16.83
N THR A 237 18.40 -3.46 16.47
CA THR A 237 19.49 -4.44 16.19
C THR A 237 20.37 -3.99 15.05
N LEU A 238 19.82 -3.42 14.00
CA LEU A 238 20.57 -2.90 12.86
C LEU A 238 21.29 -1.59 13.20
N MET A 239 20.58 -0.68 13.92
CA MET A 239 21.12 0.62 14.31
C MET A 239 22.30 0.54 15.29
N GLU A 240 22.38 -0.51 16.12
CA GLU A 240 23.56 -0.75 16.97
C GLU A 240 24.86 -0.93 16.17
N SER A 241 24.78 -1.21 14.88
CA SER A 241 25.94 -1.37 13.98
C SER A 241 26.17 -0.14 13.11
N TYR A 242 25.24 0.83 13.12
CA TYR A 242 25.28 1.99 12.24
C TYR A 242 26.40 2.97 12.62
N ASP A 243 27.15 3.42 11.63
CA ASP A 243 28.14 4.48 11.72
C ASP A 243 27.75 5.59 10.73
N ASP A 244 27.38 6.75 11.25
CA ASP A 244 26.90 7.90 10.47
C ASP A 244 27.99 8.54 9.58
N LYS A 245 29.26 8.18 9.79
CA LYS A 245 30.42 8.74 9.10
C LYS A 245 31.03 7.79 8.09
N ASP A 246 30.82 6.48 8.27
CA ASP A 246 31.47 5.46 7.45
C ASP A 246 30.55 4.27 7.21
N GLY A 247 29.98 4.23 6.01
CA GLY A 247 29.11 3.14 5.57
C GLY A 247 29.84 1.79 5.51
N LEU A 248 31.13 1.76 5.19
CA LEU A 248 31.92 0.52 5.21
C LEU A 248 32.09 0.00 6.63
N ASN A 249 32.32 0.89 7.60
CA ASN A 249 32.39 0.53 9.00
C ASN A 249 31.06 -0.05 9.49
N THR A 250 29.92 0.51 9.05
CA THR A 250 28.58 -0.06 9.29
C THR A 250 28.50 -1.50 8.77
N ILE A 251 28.97 -1.76 7.56
CA ILE A 251 28.96 -3.13 6.98
C ILE A 251 29.84 -4.08 7.78
N TYR A 252 31.04 -3.65 8.21
CA TYR A 252 31.91 -4.46 9.06
C TYR A 252 31.27 -4.79 10.40
N ASN A 253 30.66 -3.79 11.06
CA ASN A 253 29.95 -3.97 12.33
C ASN A 253 28.78 -4.95 12.19
N LEU A 254 28.00 -4.85 11.13
CA LEU A 254 26.91 -5.78 10.81
C LEU A 254 27.46 -7.20 10.60
N MET A 255 28.53 -7.35 9.82
CA MET A 255 29.14 -8.68 9.55
C MET A 255 29.68 -9.34 10.82
N ALA A 256 30.19 -8.58 11.78
CA ALA A 256 30.61 -9.10 13.08
C ALA A 256 29.44 -9.75 13.85
N ARG A 257 28.20 -9.27 13.64
CA ARG A 257 26.96 -9.80 14.27
C ARG A 257 26.29 -10.92 13.47
N LYS A 258 26.79 -11.26 12.28
CA LYS A 258 26.21 -12.28 11.40
C LYS A 258 26.06 -13.65 12.09
N LYS A 259 26.94 -13.98 13.03
CA LYS A 259 26.88 -15.25 13.76
C LYS A 259 25.65 -15.34 14.66
N THR A 260 25.19 -14.21 15.20
CA THR A 260 23.99 -14.13 16.07
C THR A 260 22.71 -14.06 15.26
N TYR A 261 22.70 -13.30 14.16
CA TYR A 261 21.53 -13.07 13.31
C TYR A 261 21.83 -13.35 11.83
N PRO A 262 22.10 -14.62 11.45
CA PRO A 262 22.69 -14.94 10.14
C PRO A 262 21.84 -14.48 8.95
N ASN A 263 20.53 -14.72 8.97
CA ASN A 263 19.65 -14.38 7.87
C ASN A 263 19.37 -12.88 7.78
N LEU A 264 19.07 -12.25 8.92
CA LEU A 264 18.83 -10.80 8.98
C LEU A 264 20.02 -10.03 8.44
N ILE A 265 21.20 -10.26 9.03
CA ILE A 265 22.42 -9.55 8.67
C ILE A 265 22.84 -9.82 7.22
N SER A 266 22.80 -11.09 6.79
CA SER A 266 23.21 -11.43 5.41
C SER A 266 22.32 -10.75 4.36
N ASN A 267 21.02 -10.74 4.57
CA ASN A 267 20.09 -10.11 3.63
C ASN A 267 20.20 -8.58 3.66
N PHE A 268 20.33 -8.00 4.86
CA PHE A 268 20.46 -6.57 5.00
C PHE A 268 21.79 -6.05 4.43
N VAL A 269 22.92 -6.70 4.70
CA VAL A 269 24.22 -6.35 4.10
C VAL A 269 24.17 -6.48 2.58
N LYS A 270 23.54 -7.54 2.05
CA LYS A 270 23.35 -7.66 0.59
C LYS A 270 22.58 -6.47 0.02
N HIS A 271 21.54 -6.02 0.72
CA HIS A 271 20.77 -4.85 0.31
C HIS A 271 21.61 -3.57 0.38
N LEU A 272 22.34 -3.33 1.48
CA LEU A 272 23.21 -2.16 1.63
C LEU A 272 24.32 -2.09 0.57
N LEU A 273 24.88 -3.22 0.16
CA LEU A 273 25.94 -3.27 -0.86
C LEU A 273 25.45 -2.75 -2.22
N ILE A 274 24.14 -2.77 -2.49
CA ILE A 274 23.57 -2.17 -3.70
C ILE A 274 23.83 -0.65 -3.74
N TYR A 275 23.85 -0.01 -2.57
CA TYR A 275 23.94 1.45 -2.42
C TYR A 275 25.31 1.91 -1.86
N SER A 276 26.24 1.00 -1.67
CA SER A 276 27.56 1.35 -1.15
C SER A 276 28.50 1.77 -2.29
N GLU A 277 29.46 2.64 -1.98
CA GLU A 277 30.54 3.01 -2.89
C GLU A 277 31.54 1.87 -3.16
N THR A 278 31.37 0.72 -2.49
CA THR A 278 32.23 -0.45 -2.71
C THR A 278 31.89 -1.06 -4.06
N PRO A 279 32.84 -1.10 -5.01
CA PRO A 279 32.59 -1.69 -6.32
C PRO A 279 32.23 -3.17 -6.13
N SER A 280 31.00 -3.52 -6.35
CA SER A 280 30.67 -4.90 -6.68
C SER A 280 30.50 -4.92 -8.20
N ASP A 281 31.07 -5.93 -8.87
CA ASP A 281 30.95 -6.13 -10.31
C ASP A 281 29.48 -6.30 -10.79
N ILE A 282 28.53 -6.16 -9.87
CA ILE A 282 27.11 -6.44 -10.03
C ILE A 282 26.27 -5.14 -10.13
N TYR A 283 26.78 -3.98 -9.66
CA TYR A 283 25.96 -2.78 -9.51
C TYR A 283 26.52 -1.59 -10.26
N THR A 284 25.65 -0.86 -10.94
CA THR A 284 26.00 0.31 -11.75
C THR A 284 26.04 1.61 -10.94
N ASP A 285 26.64 2.67 -11.52
CA ASP A 285 26.72 4.02 -10.94
C ASP A 285 25.34 4.60 -10.55
N VAL A 286 24.25 4.14 -11.19
CA VAL A 286 22.87 4.54 -10.83
C VAL A 286 22.53 4.16 -9.42
N TYR A 287 22.96 3.00 -8.95
CA TYR A 287 22.74 2.57 -7.56
C TYR A 287 23.57 3.34 -6.55
N LEU A 288 24.80 3.69 -6.93
CA LEU A 288 25.67 4.51 -6.09
C LEU A 288 25.08 5.91 -5.86
N SER A 289 24.31 6.43 -6.84
CA SER A 289 23.61 7.71 -6.69
C SER A 289 22.46 7.67 -5.67
N LEU A 290 21.96 6.47 -5.33
CA LEU A 290 20.89 6.25 -4.35
C LEU A 290 21.41 5.94 -2.94
N TYR A 291 22.73 5.84 -2.77
CA TYR A 291 23.40 5.57 -1.50
C TYR A 291 22.87 6.39 -0.31
N PRO A 292 22.59 7.70 -0.45
CA PRO A 292 22.04 8.50 0.63
C PRO A 292 20.68 8.03 1.14
N TYR A 293 19.92 7.29 0.33
CA TYR A 293 18.58 6.80 0.68
C TYR A 293 18.59 5.42 1.35
N ALA A 294 19.65 4.66 1.18
CA ALA A 294 19.76 3.31 1.77
C ALA A 294 20.18 3.31 3.24
N LEU A 295 20.89 4.35 3.65
CA LEU A 295 21.38 4.53 5.03
C LEU A 295 20.52 5.49 5.85
N ASN A 296 19.57 6.17 5.22
CA ASN A 296 18.54 6.98 5.85
C ASN A 296 17.21 6.24 5.81
#